data_d70a0321d7de92d9c3fbedf595495a11
#
_entry.id   d70a0321d7de92d9c3fbedf595495a11
#
_cell.length_a   1.000
_cell.length_b   1.000
_cell.length_c   1.000
_cell.angle_alpha   90.00
_cell.angle_beta   90.00
_cell.angle_gamma   90.00
#
_symmetry.space_group_name_H-M   'P 1'
#
loop_
_entity.id
_entity.type
_entity.pdbx_description
1 polymer ?
#
loop_
_entity_poly.entity_id
_entity_poly.type
_entity_poly.pdbx_seq_one_letter_code
_entity_poly.pdbx_strand_id
1 'polypeptide(L)'
;ETTTPATAETTTTATAETTTPAVVETTTPVTVETTTPAVVETTTSAAVETTTTTAKTTTVAPTPTTTAKVTKTQKPTAQKVSVGNTRITKIVKTKKSAKVIYKKIAKVSGYQLQLSRSSKFKKAVTKTTKKISYKFKKLKANKKYYVRVRGYVKTSNGTAYGKWRKKNFKTAK
;
A
#
# COMPACT_ATOMS: atom_id res chain seq x y z
N GLU A 1 5.03 6.17 81.17
CA GLU A 1 6.36 6.57 80.74
C GLU A 1 6.46 6.33 79.25
N THR A 2 6.51 7.43 78.56
CA THR A 2 6.57 7.54 77.10
C THR A 2 8.03 7.65 76.66
N THR A 3 8.48 6.76 75.82
CA THR A 3 9.77 6.95 75.09
C THR A 3 9.54 6.88 73.63
N THR A 4 9.73 8.02 72.97
CA THR A 4 9.76 8.22 71.54
C THR A 4 11.14 7.91 71.01
N PRO A 5 11.33 7.12 69.96
CA PRO A 5 12.63 7.08 69.27
C PRO A 5 12.68 8.05 68.07
N ALA A 6 13.84 8.66 67.93
CA ALA A 6 14.19 9.70 66.99
C ALA A 6 14.27 9.17 65.53
N THR A 7 13.81 10.01 64.61
CA THR A 7 13.93 9.88 63.18
C THR A 7 15.35 10.26 62.72
N ALA A 8 16.06 9.36 62.05
CA ALA A 8 17.28 9.68 61.37
C ALA A 8 16.99 10.01 59.90
N GLU A 9 17.18 11.24 59.49
CA GLU A 9 17.17 11.67 58.08
C GLU A 9 18.50 11.33 57.42
N THR A 10 18.46 10.50 56.40
CA THR A 10 19.62 10.24 55.55
C THR A 10 19.48 11.05 54.28
N THR A 11 20.22 12.16 54.21
CA THR A 11 20.37 13.00 53.03
C THR A 11 21.35 12.35 52.07
N THR A 12 20.87 11.80 50.97
CA THR A 12 21.75 11.32 49.89
C THR A 12 21.89 12.42 48.85
N THR A 13 23.05 13.03 48.80
CA THR A 13 23.46 13.99 47.77
C THR A 13 23.84 13.25 46.51
N ALA A 14 23.01 13.34 45.45
CA ALA A 14 23.36 12.83 44.14
C ALA A 14 24.20 13.87 43.38
N THR A 15 25.45 13.55 43.13
CA THR A 15 26.34 14.32 42.25
C THR A 15 25.96 14.08 40.81
N ALA A 16 25.53 15.11 40.11
CA ALA A 16 25.29 15.08 38.69
C ALA A 16 26.61 15.18 37.93
N GLU A 17 27.02 14.12 37.26
CA GLU A 17 28.11 14.16 36.29
C GLU A 17 27.59 14.75 34.97
N THR A 18 28.15 15.90 34.60
CA THR A 18 27.95 16.60 33.34
C THR A 18 28.80 15.91 32.28
N THR A 19 28.22 15.05 31.46
CA THR A 19 28.87 14.53 30.25
C THR A 19 28.70 15.53 29.12
N THR A 20 29.79 16.10 28.66
CA THR A 20 29.93 16.95 27.49
C THR A 20 29.59 16.17 26.23
N PRO A 21 28.71 16.64 25.31
CA PRO A 21 28.49 15.97 24.05
C PRO A 21 29.66 16.16 23.10
N ALA A 22 30.15 15.05 22.56
CA ALA A 22 31.19 15.03 21.53
C ALA A 22 30.71 15.75 20.26
N VAL A 23 31.57 16.60 19.74
CA VAL A 23 31.45 17.30 18.47
C VAL A 23 31.38 16.25 17.35
N VAL A 24 30.27 16.13 16.66
CA VAL A 24 30.16 15.34 15.44
C VAL A 24 30.63 16.20 14.29
N GLU A 25 31.76 15.82 13.69
CA GLU A 25 32.30 16.42 12.48
C GLU A 25 31.30 16.29 11.33
N THR A 26 30.98 17.41 10.75
CA THR A 26 30.13 17.53 9.55
C THR A 26 30.95 17.14 8.34
N THR A 27 30.80 15.93 7.85
CA THR A 27 31.30 15.55 6.52
C THR A 27 30.40 16.15 5.44
N THR A 28 30.95 17.05 4.66
CA THR A 28 30.36 17.64 3.46
C THR A 28 30.02 16.56 2.43
N PRO A 29 28.82 16.58 1.81
CA PRO A 29 28.53 15.66 0.73
C PRO A 29 29.29 16.04 -0.53
N VAL A 30 30.01 15.08 -1.08
CA VAL A 30 30.64 15.14 -2.40
C VAL A 30 29.53 15.23 -3.46
N THR A 31 29.58 16.29 -4.24
CA THR A 31 28.73 16.49 -5.41
C THR A 31 29.17 15.53 -6.50
N VAL A 32 28.37 14.53 -6.81
CA VAL A 32 28.56 13.67 -7.99
C VAL A 32 27.92 14.39 -9.16
N GLU A 33 28.77 14.86 -10.07
CA GLU A 33 28.35 15.39 -11.37
C GLU A 33 27.70 14.28 -12.20
N THR A 34 26.43 14.46 -12.51
CA THR A 34 25.70 13.58 -13.43
C THR A 34 26.01 13.99 -14.86
N THR A 35 26.89 13.25 -15.52
CA THR A 35 27.10 13.36 -16.95
C THR A 35 25.89 12.84 -17.71
N THR A 36 25.23 13.71 -18.43
CA THR A 36 24.16 13.43 -19.37
C THR A 36 24.71 12.67 -20.60
N PRO A 37 24.17 11.51 -20.96
CA PRO A 37 24.51 10.92 -22.27
C PRO A 37 23.79 11.64 -23.41
N ALA A 38 24.53 11.98 -24.42
CA ALA A 38 24.07 12.62 -25.64
C ALA A 38 23.02 11.80 -26.39
N VAL A 39 21.98 12.49 -26.82
CA VAL A 39 20.96 12.00 -27.74
C VAL A 39 21.63 11.80 -29.11
N VAL A 40 21.67 10.56 -29.58
CA VAL A 40 22.00 10.25 -30.99
C VAL A 40 20.67 10.23 -31.75
N GLU A 41 20.47 11.27 -32.54
CA GLU A 41 19.44 11.30 -33.57
C GLU A 41 19.86 10.42 -34.73
N THR A 42 19.13 9.34 -34.99
CA THR A 42 19.24 8.58 -36.21
C THR A 42 18.02 8.86 -37.07
N THR A 43 18.16 9.80 -37.98
CA THR A 43 17.23 10.00 -39.09
C THR A 43 17.45 8.89 -40.10
N THR A 44 16.45 8.04 -40.32
CA THR A 44 16.39 7.20 -41.52
C THR A 44 15.07 7.45 -42.22
N SER A 45 15.19 8.25 -43.28
CA SER A 45 14.18 8.43 -44.33
C SER A 45 14.23 7.20 -45.25
N ALA A 46 13.08 6.56 -45.44
CA ALA A 46 12.85 5.69 -46.58
C ALA A 46 11.41 5.82 -47.03
N ALA A 47 11.24 6.50 -48.12
CA ALA A 47 10.06 6.48 -48.98
C ALA A 47 10.02 5.18 -49.76
N VAL A 48 8.91 4.49 -49.83
CA VAL A 48 8.55 3.54 -50.92
C VAL A 48 7.05 3.47 -51.02
N GLU A 49 6.61 4.07 -52.08
CA GLU A 49 5.80 3.58 -53.19
C GLU A 49 4.38 3.01 -52.87
N THR A 50 3.48 3.81 -53.35
CA THR A 50 2.09 3.55 -53.70
C THR A 50 2.00 2.46 -54.79
N THR A 51 1.35 1.35 -54.54
CA THR A 51 0.77 0.51 -55.61
C THR A 51 -0.72 0.36 -55.41
N THR A 52 -1.43 1.07 -56.26
CA THR A 52 -2.85 0.91 -56.55
C THR A 52 -3.04 -0.38 -57.30
N THR A 53 -3.77 -1.33 -56.73
CA THR A 53 -4.29 -2.45 -57.51
C THR A 53 -5.82 -2.51 -57.37
N THR A 54 -6.45 -2.05 -58.42
CA THR A 54 -7.90 -2.23 -58.73
C THR A 54 -8.14 -3.67 -59.13
N ALA A 55 -9.00 -4.39 -58.44
CA ALA A 55 -9.58 -5.59 -58.93
C ALA A 55 -10.96 -5.86 -58.32
N LYS A 56 -11.93 -5.51 -59.05
CA LYS A 56 -13.05 -6.32 -59.57
C LYS A 56 -14.01 -6.96 -58.55
N THR A 57 -15.14 -6.34 -58.46
CA THR A 57 -16.43 -6.84 -57.96
C THR A 57 -16.73 -8.21 -58.56
N THR A 58 -16.98 -9.21 -57.69
CA THR A 58 -17.74 -10.40 -58.04
C THR A 58 -18.80 -10.61 -56.99
N THR A 59 -20.01 -10.31 -57.40
CA THR A 59 -21.28 -10.62 -56.70
C THR A 59 -21.49 -12.13 -56.72
N VAL A 60 -21.56 -12.76 -55.55
CA VAL A 60 -22.13 -14.09 -55.41
C VAL A 60 -23.19 -14.10 -54.30
N ALA A 61 -24.35 -14.59 -54.65
CA ALA A 61 -25.58 -14.61 -53.88
C ALA A 61 -25.52 -15.42 -52.57
N PRO A 62 -26.50 -15.22 -51.68
CA PRO A 62 -26.52 -15.80 -50.34
C PRO A 62 -27.14 -17.18 -50.32
N THR A 63 -26.60 -18.09 -49.52
CA THR A 63 -27.32 -19.23 -48.93
C THR A 63 -26.40 -20.05 -48.03
N PRO A 64 -26.85 -20.80 -47.07
CA PRO A 64 -27.94 -20.59 -46.10
C PRO A 64 -27.45 -20.57 -44.65
N THR A 65 -28.31 -20.01 -43.85
CA THR A 65 -28.33 -20.05 -42.40
C THR A 65 -28.04 -21.44 -41.83
N THR A 66 -26.85 -21.65 -41.29
CA THR A 66 -26.64 -22.72 -40.31
C THR A 66 -26.70 -22.06 -38.95
N THR A 67 -27.81 -22.30 -38.27
CA THR A 67 -28.02 -21.92 -36.88
C THR A 67 -26.95 -22.60 -36.02
N ALA A 68 -25.81 -21.94 -35.85
CA ALA A 68 -24.82 -22.34 -34.85
C ALA A 68 -25.45 -22.09 -33.49
N LYS A 69 -25.91 -23.18 -32.86
CA LYS A 69 -26.30 -23.29 -31.49
C LYS A 69 -25.27 -22.52 -30.62
N VAL A 70 -25.70 -21.38 -30.12
CA VAL A 70 -24.91 -20.62 -29.13
C VAL A 70 -24.65 -21.52 -27.93
N THR A 71 -23.50 -22.16 -27.93
CA THR A 71 -23.00 -22.84 -26.74
C THR A 71 -22.82 -21.75 -25.70
N LYS A 72 -23.73 -21.71 -24.72
CA LYS A 72 -23.58 -20.88 -23.54
C LYS A 72 -22.18 -21.11 -23.02
N THR A 73 -21.29 -20.12 -23.22
CA THR A 73 -19.97 -20.06 -22.59
C THR A 73 -20.18 -20.20 -21.09
N GLN A 74 -19.89 -21.37 -20.57
CA GLN A 74 -19.94 -21.62 -19.14
C GLN A 74 -19.02 -20.59 -18.51
N LYS A 75 -19.60 -19.67 -17.76
CA LYS A 75 -18.91 -18.79 -16.85
C LYS A 75 -17.90 -19.65 -16.05
N PRO A 76 -16.59 -19.38 -16.10
CA PRO A 76 -15.62 -20.18 -15.38
C PRO A 76 -16.07 -20.27 -13.94
N THR A 77 -16.29 -21.48 -13.46
CA THR A 77 -16.59 -21.73 -12.04
C THR A 77 -15.39 -21.25 -11.26
N ALA A 78 -15.49 -20.04 -10.73
CA ALA A 78 -14.43 -19.43 -9.94
C ALA A 78 -14.23 -20.32 -8.71
N GLN A 79 -13.14 -21.09 -8.69
CA GLN A 79 -12.74 -21.79 -7.48
C GLN A 79 -12.73 -20.76 -6.36
N LYS A 80 -13.61 -20.92 -5.38
CA LYS A 80 -13.79 -20.01 -4.25
C LYS A 80 -12.58 -20.10 -3.34
N VAL A 81 -11.50 -19.41 -3.71
CA VAL A 81 -10.30 -19.34 -2.91
C VAL A 81 -10.64 -18.65 -1.59
N SER A 82 -10.62 -19.41 -0.52
CA SER A 82 -10.86 -18.88 0.83
C SER A 82 -9.64 -18.11 1.29
N VAL A 83 -9.78 -16.80 1.48
CA VAL A 83 -8.73 -15.92 2.01
C VAL A 83 -8.93 -15.78 3.52
N GLY A 84 -7.93 -16.20 4.29
CA GLY A 84 -7.94 -16.10 5.74
C GLY A 84 -8.19 -14.67 6.25
N ASN A 85 -8.64 -14.55 7.50
CA ASN A 85 -8.96 -13.27 8.11
C ASN A 85 -7.74 -12.70 8.85
N THR A 86 -7.40 -11.44 8.59
CA THR A 86 -6.44 -10.68 9.40
C THR A 86 -7.17 -9.88 10.50
N ARG A 87 -6.43 -9.27 11.41
CA ARG A 87 -6.95 -8.28 12.36
C ARG A 87 -5.89 -7.21 12.63
N ILE A 88 -6.32 -5.98 12.89
CA ILE A 88 -5.44 -4.89 13.27
C ILE A 88 -5.03 -5.10 14.72
N THR A 89 -3.72 -5.31 14.96
CA THR A 89 -3.16 -5.55 16.29
C THR A 89 -2.78 -4.24 16.97
N LYS A 90 -2.04 -3.37 16.30
CA LYS A 90 -1.54 -2.10 16.86
C LYS A 90 -1.65 -0.96 15.85
N ILE A 91 -1.91 0.24 16.34
CA ILE A 91 -1.82 1.49 15.56
C ILE A 91 -0.92 2.44 16.33
N VAL A 92 0.26 2.74 15.76
CA VAL A 92 1.17 3.76 16.29
C VAL A 92 0.88 5.05 15.54
N LYS A 93 0.45 6.07 16.27
CA LYS A 93 -0.05 7.34 15.72
C LYS A 93 0.84 8.50 16.14
N THR A 94 1.01 9.46 15.23
CA THR A 94 1.66 10.75 15.48
C THR A 94 0.74 11.89 15.02
N LYS A 95 1.19 13.15 15.10
CA LYS A 95 0.44 14.31 14.61
C LYS A 95 0.06 14.17 13.12
N LYS A 96 0.97 13.69 12.28
CA LYS A 96 0.83 13.67 10.80
C LYS A 96 0.90 12.27 10.18
N SER A 97 0.97 11.18 10.99
CA SER A 97 1.06 9.82 10.46
C SER A 97 0.43 8.77 11.38
N ALA A 98 0.17 7.59 10.81
CA ALA A 98 -0.24 6.40 11.57
C ALA A 98 0.33 5.14 10.93
N LYS A 99 1.08 4.34 11.71
CA LYS A 99 1.54 3.00 11.32
C LYS A 99 0.54 1.98 11.84
N VAL A 100 -0.07 1.26 10.92
CA VAL A 100 -1.05 0.20 11.19
C VAL A 100 -0.34 -1.14 11.09
N ILE A 101 -0.41 -1.95 12.14
CA ILE A 101 0.18 -3.28 12.24
C ILE A 101 -0.96 -4.28 12.38
N TYR A 102 -0.88 -5.40 11.68
CA TYR A 102 -1.93 -6.40 11.63
C TYR A 102 -1.36 -7.83 11.57
N LYS A 103 -2.19 -8.81 11.94
CA LYS A 103 -1.80 -10.22 11.99
C LYS A 103 -1.50 -10.76 10.59
N LYS A 104 -0.39 -11.49 10.44
CA LYS A 104 -0.04 -12.22 9.23
C LYS A 104 -1.08 -13.28 8.92
N ILE A 105 -1.39 -13.47 7.64
CA ILE A 105 -2.18 -14.59 7.12
C ILE A 105 -1.27 -15.43 6.24
N ALA A 106 -1.34 -16.74 6.36
CA ALA A 106 -0.64 -17.65 5.46
C ALA A 106 -1.28 -17.65 4.06
N LYS A 107 -0.52 -18.00 3.05
CA LYS A 107 -1.01 -18.20 1.66
C LYS A 107 -1.76 -16.99 1.07
N VAL A 108 -1.32 -15.77 1.38
CA VAL A 108 -1.87 -14.55 0.76
C VAL A 108 -0.82 -13.87 -0.13
N SER A 109 -1.25 -13.29 -1.23
CA SER A 109 -0.40 -12.48 -2.12
C SER A 109 -0.05 -11.13 -1.51
N GLY A 110 -0.88 -10.65 -0.59
CA GLY A 110 -0.65 -9.39 0.13
C GLY A 110 -1.87 -8.90 0.89
N TYR A 111 -1.79 -7.64 1.31
CA TYR A 111 -2.81 -6.97 2.09
C TYR A 111 -3.27 -5.69 1.40
N GLN A 112 -4.55 -5.44 1.45
CA GLN A 112 -5.16 -4.20 1.02
C GLN A 112 -5.65 -3.44 2.24
N LEU A 113 -5.25 -2.16 2.34
CA LEU A 113 -5.65 -1.26 3.41
C LEU A 113 -6.45 -0.11 2.82
N GLN A 114 -7.42 0.36 3.60
CA GLN A 114 -8.13 1.59 3.29
C GLN A 114 -8.16 2.49 4.52
N LEU A 115 -7.95 3.79 4.28
CA LEU A 115 -8.02 4.84 5.29
C LEU A 115 -9.02 5.89 4.84
N SER A 116 -9.93 6.30 5.74
CA SER A 116 -10.90 7.35 5.48
C SER A 116 -11.17 8.16 6.76
N ARG A 117 -11.71 9.37 6.59
CA ARG A 117 -12.29 10.15 7.70
C ARG A 117 -13.75 9.78 7.97
N SER A 118 -14.38 9.04 7.05
CA SER A 118 -15.75 8.56 7.17
C SER A 118 -15.77 7.10 7.60
N SER A 119 -16.65 6.73 8.53
CA SER A 119 -16.89 5.34 8.96
C SER A 119 -17.43 4.46 7.83
N LYS A 120 -18.11 5.07 6.86
CA LYS A 120 -18.61 4.43 5.62
C LYS A 120 -17.54 4.28 4.54
N PHE A 121 -16.30 4.69 4.81
CA PHE A 121 -15.16 4.64 3.88
C PHE A 121 -15.40 5.40 2.55
N LYS A 122 -16.22 6.45 2.55
CA LYS A 122 -16.34 7.39 1.44
C LYS A 122 -14.97 8.09 1.24
N LYS A 123 -14.56 8.28 -0.04
CA LYS A 123 -13.27 8.88 -0.43
C LYS A 123 -12.07 8.26 0.32
N ALA A 124 -12.05 6.93 0.43
CA ALA A 124 -10.99 6.22 1.13
C ALA A 124 -9.71 6.15 0.30
N VAL A 125 -8.57 6.41 0.94
CA VAL A 125 -7.24 6.15 0.38
C VAL A 125 -6.96 4.66 0.46
N THR A 126 -6.81 3.99 -0.68
CA THR A 126 -6.51 2.56 -0.77
C THR A 126 -5.02 2.35 -1.00
N LYS A 127 -4.41 1.41 -0.27
CA LYS A 127 -3.02 0.99 -0.41
C LYS A 127 -2.90 -0.52 -0.33
N THR A 128 -1.95 -1.07 -1.09
CA THR A 128 -1.63 -2.50 -1.08
C THR A 128 -0.17 -2.71 -0.65
N THR A 129 0.11 -3.80 0.05
CA THR A 129 1.46 -4.14 0.50
C THR A 129 1.58 -5.64 0.80
N LYS A 130 2.78 -6.20 0.66
CA LYS A 130 3.10 -7.56 1.13
C LYS A 130 3.52 -7.58 2.61
N LYS A 131 3.88 -6.43 3.19
CA LYS A 131 4.32 -6.31 4.59
C LYS A 131 3.13 -6.43 5.54
N ILE A 132 3.37 -6.83 6.78
CA ILE A 132 2.35 -6.93 7.85
C ILE A 132 2.09 -5.59 8.56
N SER A 133 2.62 -4.50 8.04
CA SER A 133 2.38 -3.14 8.51
C SER A 133 2.41 -2.14 7.36
N TYR A 134 1.71 -1.03 7.55
CA TYR A 134 1.73 0.10 6.62
C TYR A 134 1.66 1.42 7.37
N LYS A 135 2.48 2.42 6.95
CA LYS A 135 2.48 3.77 7.52
C LYS A 135 1.78 4.75 6.58
N PHE A 136 0.63 5.24 6.98
CA PHE A 136 -0.03 6.36 6.33
C PHE A 136 0.65 7.66 6.77
N LYS A 137 0.99 8.52 5.80
CA LYS A 137 1.61 9.84 6.00
C LYS A 137 0.64 10.95 5.60
N LYS A 138 1.01 12.22 5.85
CA LYS A 138 0.23 13.42 5.48
C LYS A 138 -1.19 13.43 6.09
N LEU A 139 -1.36 12.92 7.30
CA LEU A 139 -2.60 12.99 8.04
C LEU A 139 -2.74 14.36 8.70
N LYS A 140 -3.97 14.78 8.96
CA LYS A 140 -4.26 15.99 9.76
C LYS A 140 -4.17 15.64 11.25
N ALA A 141 -3.54 16.54 12.04
CA ALA A 141 -3.45 16.39 13.49
C ALA A 141 -4.84 16.49 14.14
N ASN A 142 -5.00 15.86 15.29
CA ASN A 142 -6.22 15.90 16.11
C ASN A 142 -7.50 15.49 15.36
N LYS A 143 -7.40 14.63 14.33
CA LYS A 143 -8.55 14.17 13.54
C LYS A 143 -8.78 12.67 13.69
N LYS A 144 -10.06 12.27 13.70
CA LYS A 144 -10.49 10.87 13.72
C LYS A 144 -10.38 10.25 12.32
N TYR A 145 -9.83 9.05 12.26
CA TYR A 145 -9.67 8.24 11.06
C TYR A 145 -10.22 6.85 11.28
N TYR A 146 -10.71 6.26 10.20
CA TYR A 146 -11.14 4.88 10.12
C TYR A 146 -10.21 4.14 9.18
N VAL A 147 -9.69 3.02 9.62
CA VAL A 147 -8.82 2.14 8.82
C VAL A 147 -9.43 0.76 8.76
N ARG A 148 -9.31 0.12 7.60
CA ARG A 148 -9.66 -1.28 7.44
C ARG A 148 -8.59 -2.01 6.63
N VAL A 149 -8.44 -3.30 6.90
CA VAL A 149 -7.47 -4.17 6.25
C VAL A 149 -8.11 -5.50 5.88
N ARG A 150 -7.67 -6.07 4.76
CA ARG A 150 -8.00 -7.44 4.33
C ARG A 150 -6.80 -8.06 3.63
N GLY A 151 -6.69 -9.39 3.68
CA GLY A 151 -5.79 -10.14 2.79
C GLY A 151 -6.37 -10.27 1.40
N TYR A 152 -5.51 -10.51 0.40
CA TYR A 152 -5.94 -10.90 -0.93
C TYR A 152 -5.00 -11.97 -1.51
N VAL A 153 -5.54 -12.79 -2.39
CA VAL A 153 -4.80 -13.80 -3.17
C VAL A 153 -5.03 -13.51 -4.64
N LYS A 154 -3.94 -13.43 -5.40
CA LYS A 154 -4.01 -13.37 -6.86
C LYS A 154 -4.10 -14.80 -7.40
N THR A 155 -5.06 -15.06 -8.27
CA THR A 155 -5.25 -16.32 -8.96
C THR A 155 -5.22 -16.08 -10.47
N SER A 156 -5.10 -17.13 -11.28
CA SER A 156 -5.24 -17.04 -12.74
C SER A 156 -6.57 -16.40 -13.18
N ASN A 157 -7.64 -16.62 -12.42
CA ASN A 157 -8.98 -16.14 -12.70
C ASN A 157 -9.32 -14.79 -12.01
N GLY A 158 -8.31 -14.06 -11.47
CA GLY A 158 -8.52 -12.77 -10.84
C GLY A 158 -7.98 -12.67 -9.40
N THR A 159 -8.58 -11.81 -8.60
CA THR A 159 -8.14 -11.58 -7.22
C THR A 159 -9.25 -11.92 -6.24
N ALA A 160 -8.98 -12.87 -5.35
CA ALA A 160 -9.84 -13.20 -4.22
C ALA A 160 -9.50 -12.33 -3.00
N TYR A 161 -10.51 -11.85 -2.29
CA TYR A 161 -10.34 -10.98 -1.12
C TYR A 161 -10.96 -11.59 0.13
N GLY A 162 -10.25 -11.46 1.27
CA GLY A 162 -10.77 -11.79 2.58
C GLY A 162 -11.72 -10.72 3.13
N LYS A 163 -12.32 -11.01 4.28
CA LYS A 163 -13.21 -10.07 4.97
C LYS A 163 -12.45 -8.85 5.50
N TRP A 164 -13.07 -7.67 5.39
CA TRP A 164 -12.53 -6.44 5.98
C TRP A 164 -12.55 -6.48 7.51
N ARG A 165 -11.42 -6.08 8.11
CA ARG A 165 -11.32 -5.80 9.55
C ARG A 165 -11.05 -4.31 9.76
N LYS A 166 -11.94 -3.63 10.47
CA LYS A 166 -11.91 -2.19 10.69
C LYS A 166 -11.48 -1.82 12.12
N LYS A 167 -10.82 -0.68 12.26
CA LYS A 167 -10.51 -0.01 13.54
C LYS A 167 -10.50 1.50 13.31
N ASN A 168 -10.77 2.29 14.35
CA ASN A 168 -10.63 3.74 14.29
C ASN A 168 -9.51 4.21 15.20
N PHE A 169 -9.00 5.42 14.94
CA PHE A 169 -8.03 6.08 15.79
C PHE A 169 -8.13 7.60 15.60
N LYS A 170 -7.58 8.36 16.55
CA LYS A 170 -7.42 9.81 16.45
C LYS A 170 -5.94 10.12 16.41
N THR A 171 -5.47 10.94 15.46
CA THR A 171 -4.07 11.41 15.40
C THR A 171 -3.75 12.25 16.63
N ALA A 172 -2.48 12.32 17.01
CA ALA A 172 -2.03 13.18 18.11
C ALA A 172 -2.30 14.68 17.80
N LYS A 173 -2.35 15.47 18.86
CA LYS A 173 -2.39 16.94 18.79
C LYS A 173 -1.07 17.52 18.29
#